data_6ff7d18e5bb39173aad376063e9ad199
#
_entry.id   6ff7d18e5bb39173aad376063e9ad199
#
_cell.length_a   1.000
_cell.length_b   1.000
_cell.length_c   1.000
_cell.angle_alpha   90.00
_cell.angle_beta   90.00
_cell.angle_gamma   90.00
#
_symmetry.space_group_name_H-M   'P 1'
#
loop_
_entity.id
_entity.type
_entity.pdbx_description
1 polymer ?
#
loop_
_entity_poly.entity_id
_entity_poly.type
_entity_poly.pdbx_seq_one_letter_code
_entity_poly.pdbx_strand_id
1 'polypeptide(L)'
;MWLPIWNAMRHRARLAASACCFAGDEGGNLAVEFGLLAPTLMLFIFGIAEGGRMLWTVNALHYSVQEAARCASVDTTTCGTATQIQSFAAGRSGAGFASSVFTATVVSCGNRVSASYTMPLNIPLMPHSITLSAQSCYPI
;
A
#
# COMPACT_ATOMS: atom_id res chain seq x y z
N MET A 1 -8.56 29.52 61.76
CA MET A 1 -9.33 29.18 60.54
C MET A 1 -8.76 29.94 59.33
N TRP A 2 -7.41 29.83 59.06
CA TRP A 2 -6.70 30.62 58.04
C TRP A 2 -5.73 29.78 57.16
N LEU A 3 -5.78 28.47 57.23
CA LEU A 3 -4.85 27.55 56.54
C LEU A 3 -5.15 27.18 55.08
N PRO A 4 -6.35 27.34 54.48
CA PRO A 4 -6.57 26.90 53.11
C PRO A 4 -6.10 27.89 52.01
N ILE A 5 -5.95 29.18 52.34
CA ILE A 5 -5.62 30.20 51.31
C ILE A 5 -4.15 30.15 50.91
N TRP A 6 -3.26 29.79 51.85
CA TRP A 6 -1.81 29.73 51.62
C TRP A 6 -1.41 28.56 50.68
N ASN A 7 -2.14 27.44 50.72
CA ASN A 7 -1.88 26.30 49.82
C ASN A 7 -2.31 26.59 48.40
N ALA A 8 -3.40 27.31 48.18
CA ALA A 8 -3.87 27.68 46.86
C ALA A 8 -2.92 28.66 46.13
N MET A 9 -2.30 29.57 46.85
CA MET A 9 -1.31 30.49 46.24
C MET A 9 0.00 29.80 45.88
N ARG A 10 0.47 28.81 46.65
CA ARG A 10 1.68 28.04 46.32
C ARG A 10 1.50 27.15 45.09
N HIS A 11 0.29 26.58 44.86
CA HIS A 11 0.01 25.81 43.67
C HIS A 11 -0.05 26.68 42.41
N ARG A 12 -0.63 27.88 42.48
CA ARG A 12 -0.68 28.81 41.34
C ARG A 12 0.70 29.36 40.99
N ALA A 13 1.55 29.63 41.99
CA ALA A 13 2.93 30.06 41.75
C ALA A 13 3.81 28.98 41.10
N ARG A 14 3.59 27.69 41.41
CA ARG A 14 4.33 26.59 40.81
C ARG A 14 3.89 26.32 39.36
N LEU A 15 2.61 26.48 39.02
CA LEU A 15 2.11 26.36 37.67
C LEU A 15 2.56 27.52 36.77
N ALA A 16 2.61 28.73 37.29
CA ALA A 16 3.14 29.89 36.57
C ALA A 16 4.66 29.82 36.34
N ALA A 17 5.43 29.27 37.28
CA ALA A 17 6.87 29.08 37.14
C ALA A 17 7.21 28.00 36.11
N SER A 18 6.37 26.94 35.97
CA SER A 18 6.56 25.90 34.96
C SER A 18 6.26 26.40 33.54
N ALA A 19 5.35 27.35 33.37
CA ALA A 19 5.03 27.93 32.06
C ALA A 19 6.09 28.93 31.58
N CYS A 20 6.82 29.59 32.51
CA CYS A 20 7.83 30.59 32.16
C CYS A 20 9.16 29.96 31.67
N CYS A 21 9.48 28.72 32.07
CA CYS A 21 10.69 28.02 31.60
C CYS A 21 10.61 27.50 30.15
N PHE A 22 9.42 27.47 29.55
CA PHE A 22 9.26 27.10 28.14
C PHE A 22 9.57 28.23 27.15
N ALA A 23 9.62 29.47 27.57
CA ALA A 23 9.79 30.63 26.69
C ALA A 23 11.24 31.08 26.47
N GLY A 24 12.23 30.44 27.09
CA GLY A 24 13.62 30.87 27.06
C GLY A 24 14.66 29.82 26.70
N ASP A 25 14.21 28.60 26.30
CA ASP A 25 15.12 27.52 25.94
C ASP A 25 15.30 27.46 24.41
N GLU A 26 16.45 27.93 23.93
CA GLU A 26 16.82 27.85 22.51
C GLU A 26 16.83 26.39 21.96
N GLY A 27 16.89 25.40 22.84
CA GLY A 27 16.70 23.99 22.52
C GLY A 27 15.27 23.63 22.04
N GLY A 28 14.26 24.41 22.42
CA GLY A 28 12.86 24.23 22.00
C GLY A 28 12.61 24.53 20.54
N ASN A 29 13.43 25.33 19.88
CA ASN A 29 13.29 25.68 18.48
C ASN A 29 13.55 24.47 17.57
N LEU A 30 14.58 23.66 17.85
CA LEU A 30 14.87 22.42 17.14
C LEU A 30 13.76 21.37 17.29
N ALA A 31 13.15 21.29 18.49
CA ALA A 31 12.05 20.35 18.73
C ALA A 31 10.79 20.73 17.94
N VAL A 32 10.48 22.01 17.82
CA VAL A 32 9.33 22.50 17.04
C VAL A 32 9.58 22.31 15.55
N GLU A 33 10.77 22.62 15.05
CA GLU A 33 11.17 22.44 13.65
C GLU A 33 11.09 20.95 13.26
N PHE A 34 11.67 20.06 14.08
CA PHE A 34 11.57 18.62 13.86
C PHE A 34 10.13 18.13 13.94
N GLY A 35 9.33 18.65 14.88
CA GLY A 35 7.92 18.31 15.05
C GLY A 35 7.06 18.65 13.81
N LEU A 36 7.41 19.67 13.05
CA LEU A 36 6.75 20.05 11.80
C LEU A 36 7.25 19.24 10.59
N LEU A 37 8.54 18.91 10.56
CA LEU A 37 9.13 18.18 9.44
C LEU A 37 8.87 16.68 9.50
N ALA A 38 8.82 16.08 10.69
CA ALA A 38 8.66 14.65 10.87
C ALA A 38 7.35 14.10 10.29
N PRO A 39 6.16 14.70 10.49
CA PRO A 39 4.93 14.23 9.85
C PRO A 39 5.00 14.27 8.34
N THR A 40 5.55 15.32 7.77
CA THR A 40 5.72 15.49 6.33
C THR A 40 6.63 14.40 5.75
N LEU A 41 7.77 14.14 6.40
CA LEU A 41 8.71 13.09 6.02
C LEU A 41 8.03 11.70 6.08
N MET A 42 7.26 11.43 7.13
CA MET A 42 6.53 10.16 7.27
C MET A 42 5.51 9.97 6.15
N LEU A 43 4.77 11.01 5.74
CA LEU A 43 3.85 10.93 4.61
C LEU A 43 4.57 10.58 3.30
N PHE A 44 5.74 11.16 3.04
CA PHE A 44 6.54 10.80 1.88
C PHE A 44 7.02 9.35 1.91
N ILE A 45 7.52 8.86 3.05
CA ILE A 45 7.97 7.48 3.20
C ILE A 45 6.82 6.49 2.94
N PHE A 46 5.65 6.73 3.54
CA PHE A 46 4.46 5.89 3.31
C PHE A 46 3.99 5.97 1.87
N GLY A 47 3.99 7.15 1.26
CA GLY A 47 3.62 7.34 -0.14
C GLY A 47 4.52 6.57 -1.11
N ILE A 48 5.84 6.61 -0.90
CA ILE A 48 6.81 5.86 -1.70
C ILE A 48 6.63 4.35 -1.49
N ALA A 49 6.42 3.90 -0.26
CA ALA A 49 6.22 2.49 0.05
C ALA A 49 4.94 1.92 -0.61
N GLU A 50 3.81 2.64 -0.52
CA GLU A 50 2.55 2.22 -1.16
C GLU A 50 2.64 2.31 -2.69
N GLY A 51 3.27 3.34 -3.24
CA GLY A 51 3.53 3.46 -4.68
C GLY A 51 4.39 2.31 -5.21
N GLY A 52 5.46 1.96 -4.51
CA GLY A 52 6.32 0.82 -4.83
C GLY A 52 5.56 -0.51 -4.81
N ARG A 53 4.73 -0.72 -3.81
CA ARG A 53 3.87 -1.91 -3.69
C ARG A 53 2.86 -2.01 -4.86
N MET A 54 2.27 -0.88 -5.25
CA MET A 54 1.36 -0.81 -6.40
C MET A 54 2.08 -1.16 -7.70
N LEU A 55 3.23 -0.56 -7.98
CA LEU A 55 4.01 -0.82 -9.19
C LEU A 55 4.45 -2.28 -9.28
N TRP A 56 4.89 -2.85 -8.16
CA TRP A 56 5.26 -4.26 -8.12
C TRP A 56 4.08 -5.17 -8.43
N THR A 57 2.90 -4.89 -7.85
CA THR A 57 1.66 -5.63 -8.10
C THR A 57 1.22 -5.56 -9.57
N VAL A 58 1.27 -4.37 -10.18
CA VAL A 58 0.96 -4.18 -11.61
C VAL A 58 1.92 -5.00 -12.48
N ASN A 59 3.22 -4.93 -12.23
CA ASN A 59 4.22 -5.68 -13.00
C ASN A 59 4.04 -7.20 -12.85
N ALA A 60 3.78 -7.68 -11.62
CA ALA A 60 3.51 -9.09 -11.35
C ALA A 60 2.26 -9.57 -12.11
N LEU A 61 1.20 -8.73 -12.17
CA LEU A 61 -0.03 -9.04 -12.89
C LEU A 61 0.21 -9.14 -14.40
N HIS A 62 0.91 -8.16 -14.98
CA HIS A 62 1.28 -8.17 -16.40
C HIS A 62 2.15 -9.37 -16.77
N TYR A 63 3.17 -9.66 -15.97
CA TYR A 63 4.04 -10.81 -16.19
C TYR A 63 3.26 -12.12 -16.17
N SER A 64 2.40 -12.33 -15.18
CA SER A 64 1.64 -13.57 -15.05
C SER A 64 0.66 -13.81 -16.20
N VAL A 65 -0.04 -12.76 -16.70
CA VAL A 65 -0.95 -12.93 -17.85
C VAL A 65 -0.20 -13.19 -19.16
N GLN A 66 1.01 -12.60 -19.34
CA GLN A 66 1.84 -12.85 -20.52
C GLN A 66 2.35 -14.30 -20.56
N GLU A 67 2.90 -14.78 -19.44
CA GLU A 67 3.38 -16.15 -19.32
C GLU A 67 2.24 -17.18 -19.48
N ALA A 68 1.07 -16.89 -18.89
CA ALA A 68 -0.09 -17.78 -19.00
C ALA A 68 -0.67 -17.81 -20.41
N ALA A 69 -0.74 -16.68 -21.12
CA ALA A 69 -1.21 -16.62 -22.50
C ALA A 69 -0.25 -17.39 -23.44
N ARG A 70 1.06 -17.25 -23.20
CA ARG A 70 2.08 -18.03 -23.94
C ARG A 70 1.97 -19.53 -23.65
N CYS A 71 1.83 -19.92 -22.37
CA CYS A 71 1.67 -21.31 -21.97
C CYS A 71 0.47 -21.95 -22.68
N ALA A 72 -0.67 -21.23 -22.72
CA ALA A 72 -1.91 -21.71 -23.38
C ALA A 72 -1.75 -21.98 -24.88
N SER A 73 -0.80 -21.32 -25.55
CA SER A 73 -0.56 -21.49 -27.00
C SER A 73 0.55 -22.47 -27.30
N VAL A 74 1.50 -22.69 -26.41
CA VAL A 74 2.70 -23.52 -26.68
C VAL A 74 2.64 -24.87 -25.98
N ASP A 75 2.06 -24.93 -24.76
CA ASP A 75 2.03 -26.14 -23.94
C ASP A 75 0.60 -26.49 -23.51
N THR A 76 -0.09 -27.19 -24.38
CA THR A 76 -1.46 -27.67 -24.14
C THR A 76 -1.54 -28.77 -23.08
N THR A 77 -0.42 -29.38 -22.69
CA THR A 77 -0.40 -30.42 -21.65
C THR A 77 -0.49 -29.77 -20.23
N THR A 78 0.20 -28.68 -20.03
CA THR A 78 0.20 -27.93 -18.78
C THR A 78 -0.91 -26.88 -18.72
N CYS A 79 -1.26 -26.25 -19.84
CA CYS A 79 -2.19 -25.14 -19.98
C CYS A 79 -3.32 -25.43 -20.98
N GLY A 80 -3.82 -26.66 -21.02
CA GLY A 80 -4.88 -27.09 -21.97
C GLY A 80 -6.29 -26.69 -21.57
N THR A 81 -6.52 -26.37 -20.31
CA THR A 81 -7.84 -25.95 -19.79
C THR A 81 -7.79 -24.59 -19.11
N ALA A 82 -8.91 -23.87 -19.11
CA ALA A 82 -9.00 -22.56 -18.46
C ALA A 82 -8.55 -22.60 -16.98
N THR A 83 -8.91 -23.66 -16.25
CA THR A 83 -8.52 -23.82 -14.84
C THR A 83 -7.01 -24.02 -14.68
N GLN A 84 -6.39 -24.79 -15.58
CA GLN A 84 -4.93 -24.98 -15.58
C GLN A 84 -4.20 -23.66 -15.87
N ILE A 85 -4.68 -22.90 -16.85
CA ILE A 85 -4.12 -21.57 -17.19
C ILE A 85 -4.22 -20.62 -16.00
N GLN A 86 -5.37 -20.59 -15.30
CA GLN A 86 -5.58 -19.76 -14.13
C GLN A 86 -4.63 -20.13 -12.96
N SER A 87 -4.49 -21.43 -12.70
CA SER A 87 -3.58 -21.90 -11.65
C SER A 87 -2.11 -21.65 -12.00
N PHE A 88 -1.74 -21.80 -13.27
CA PHE A 88 -0.40 -21.47 -13.76
C PHE A 88 -0.10 -19.98 -13.60
N ALA A 89 -1.03 -19.11 -14.03
CA ALA A 89 -0.89 -17.65 -13.86
C ALA A 89 -0.69 -17.25 -12.38
N ALA A 90 -1.50 -17.81 -11.49
CA ALA A 90 -1.39 -17.59 -10.05
C ALA A 90 -0.02 -18.01 -9.49
N GLY A 91 0.48 -19.18 -9.89
CA GLY A 91 1.79 -19.70 -9.49
C GLY A 91 2.97 -18.86 -9.99
N ARG A 92 2.83 -18.25 -11.19
CA ARG A 92 3.88 -17.41 -11.80
C ARG A 92 3.92 -15.99 -11.27
N SER A 93 2.85 -15.51 -10.67
CA SER A 93 2.74 -14.12 -10.22
C SER A 93 3.76 -13.71 -9.15
N GLY A 94 4.24 -14.66 -8.33
CA GLY A 94 5.10 -14.37 -7.17
C GLY A 94 4.46 -13.45 -6.11
N ALA A 95 3.25 -12.94 -6.38
CA ALA A 95 2.51 -12.01 -5.52
C ALA A 95 1.40 -12.70 -4.72
N GLY A 96 1.22 -14.01 -4.86
CA GLY A 96 0.21 -14.78 -4.13
C GLY A 96 -1.23 -14.50 -4.56
N PHE A 97 -1.46 -14.13 -5.82
CA PHE A 97 -2.82 -13.95 -6.34
C PHE A 97 -3.60 -15.25 -6.36
N ALA A 98 -4.89 -15.19 -6.04
CA ALA A 98 -5.78 -16.30 -6.21
C ALA A 98 -6.01 -16.60 -7.70
N SER A 99 -6.22 -17.86 -8.07
CA SER A 99 -6.51 -18.25 -9.46
C SER A 99 -7.77 -17.60 -10.03
N SER A 100 -8.73 -17.26 -9.17
CA SER A 100 -9.96 -16.53 -9.53
C SER A 100 -9.76 -15.11 -10.06
N VAL A 101 -8.58 -14.51 -9.83
CA VAL A 101 -8.21 -13.20 -10.40
C VAL A 101 -8.01 -13.26 -11.90
N PHE A 102 -7.68 -14.46 -12.44
CA PHE A 102 -7.36 -14.69 -13.84
C PHE A 102 -8.53 -15.29 -14.60
N THR A 103 -8.72 -14.86 -15.83
CA THR A 103 -9.73 -15.40 -16.77
C THR A 103 -9.06 -15.70 -18.09
N ALA A 104 -9.20 -16.95 -18.56
CA ALA A 104 -8.68 -17.39 -19.85
C ALA A 104 -9.83 -17.57 -20.84
N THR A 105 -9.71 -17.00 -22.05
CA THR A 105 -10.70 -17.07 -23.12
C THR A 105 -10.00 -17.17 -24.48
N VAL A 106 -10.60 -17.90 -25.42
CA VAL A 106 -10.15 -17.91 -26.80
C VAL A 106 -10.92 -16.83 -27.57
N VAL A 107 -10.20 -15.96 -28.25
CA VAL A 107 -10.75 -14.83 -29.00
C VAL A 107 -10.08 -14.72 -30.38
N SER A 108 -10.45 -13.75 -31.19
CA SER A 108 -9.91 -13.58 -32.55
C SER A 108 -8.40 -13.40 -32.62
N CYS A 109 -7.75 -12.87 -31.56
CA CYS A 109 -6.29 -12.77 -31.53
C CYS A 109 -5.57 -14.04 -31.04
N GLY A 110 -6.30 -15.07 -30.59
CA GLY A 110 -5.77 -16.30 -30.03
C GLY A 110 -6.19 -16.52 -28.58
N ASN A 111 -5.29 -17.10 -27.79
CA ASN A 111 -5.51 -17.32 -26.36
C ASN A 111 -5.31 -16.01 -25.58
N ARG A 112 -6.41 -15.46 -25.06
CA ARG A 112 -6.39 -14.25 -24.20
C ARG A 112 -6.46 -14.65 -22.75
N VAL A 113 -5.53 -14.15 -21.95
CA VAL A 113 -5.60 -14.20 -20.49
C VAL A 113 -5.75 -12.78 -19.98
N SER A 114 -6.74 -12.54 -19.15
CA SER A 114 -7.00 -11.28 -18.46
C SER A 114 -6.99 -11.47 -16.95
N ALA A 115 -6.59 -10.46 -16.23
CA ALA A 115 -6.59 -10.43 -14.76
C ALA A 115 -7.19 -9.12 -14.25
N SER A 116 -7.92 -9.22 -13.15
CA SER A 116 -8.49 -8.08 -12.45
C SER A 116 -8.31 -8.27 -10.94
N TYR A 117 -7.55 -7.38 -10.33
CA TYR A 117 -7.22 -7.44 -8.92
C TYR A 117 -7.51 -6.11 -8.22
N THR A 118 -8.33 -6.16 -7.17
CA THR A 118 -8.63 -5.00 -6.34
C THR A 118 -7.66 -4.93 -5.17
N MET A 119 -6.79 -3.92 -5.21
CA MET A 119 -5.76 -3.69 -4.20
C MET A 119 -6.27 -2.66 -3.18
N PRO A 120 -6.29 -2.99 -1.87
CA PRO A 120 -6.56 -2.00 -0.84
C PRO A 120 -5.34 -1.09 -0.66
N LEU A 121 -5.56 0.21 -0.65
CA LEU A 121 -4.56 1.22 -0.32
C LEU A 121 -4.69 1.57 1.16
N ASN A 122 -3.62 1.39 1.91
CA ASN A 122 -3.56 1.73 3.34
C ASN A 122 -3.07 3.18 3.52
N ILE A 123 -3.88 4.14 3.04
CA ILE A 123 -3.59 5.55 3.23
C ILE A 123 -4.17 5.97 4.59
N PRO A 124 -3.37 6.55 5.50
CA PRO A 124 -3.88 7.11 6.75
C PRO A 124 -5.02 8.11 6.45
N LEU A 125 -6.14 8.00 7.16
CA LEU A 125 -7.33 8.85 7.05
C LEU A 125 -8.27 8.58 5.85
N MET A 126 -7.85 7.82 4.81
CA MET A 126 -8.70 7.53 3.65
C MET A 126 -8.48 6.08 3.17
N PRO A 127 -9.22 5.10 3.68
CA PRO A 127 -9.20 3.77 3.10
C PRO A 127 -9.75 3.84 1.68
N HIS A 128 -8.93 3.54 0.69
CA HIS A 128 -9.32 3.51 -0.70
C HIS A 128 -8.89 2.19 -1.34
N SER A 129 -9.58 1.77 -2.39
CA SER A 129 -9.18 0.60 -3.17
C SER A 129 -9.10 0.96 -4.63
N ILE A 130 -8.11 0.42 -5.33
CA ILE A 130 -7.96 0.56 -6.77
C ILE A 130 -8.01 -0.79 -7.44
N THR A 131 -8.65 -0.86 -8.60
CA THR A 131 -8.69 -2.07 -9.40
C THR A 131 -7.60 -2.00 -10.46
N LEU A 132 -6.69 -2.96 -10.41
CA LEU A 132 -5.62 -3.15 -11.36
C LEU A 132 -6.05 -4.20 -12.36
N SER A 133 -5.87 -3.94 -13.65
CA SER A 133 -6.19 -4.88 -14.71
C SER A 133 -5.01 -5.08 -15.64
N ALA A 134 -4.82 -6.31 -16.10
CA ALA A 134 -3.83 -6.67 -17.09
C ALA A 134 -4.45 -7.67 -18.08
N GLN A 135 -4.03 -7.62 -19.32
CA GLN A 135 -4.44 -8.60 -20.32
C GLN A 135 -3.30 -8.86 -21.30
N SER A 136 -3.25 -10.10 -21.77
CA SER A 136 -2.32 -10.50 -22.81
C SER A 136 -3.03 -11.48 -23.77
N CYS A 137 -2.65 -11.44 -25.04
CA CYS A 137 -3.17 -12.34 -26.04
C CYS A 137 -1.99 -12.93 -26.82
N TYR A 138 -2.01 -14.25 -27.02
CA TYR A 138 -1.00 -14.96 -27.78
C TYR A 138 -1.66 -15.74 -28.93
N PRO A 139 -1.16 -15.63 -30.16
CA PRO A 139 -1.74 -16.33 -31.29
C PRO A 139 -1.63 -17.86 -31.11
N ILE A 140 -2.60 -18.57 -31.66
CA ILE A 140 -2.65 -20.05 -31.71
C ILE A 140 -1.84 -20.52 -32.88
#